data_8d0236b66745ae1d2c1fffd991033dc5
#
_entry.id   8d0236b66745ae1d2c1fffd991033dc5
#
_cell.length_a   1.000
_cell.length_b   1.000
_cell.length_c   1.000
_cell.angle_alpha   90.00
_cell.angle_beta   90.00
_cell.angle_gamma   90.00
#
_symmetry.space_group_name_H-M   'P 1'
#
loop_
_entity.id
_entity.type
_entity.pdbx_description
1 polymer ?
#
loop_
_entity_poly.entity_id
_entity_poly.type
_entity_poly.pdbx_seq_one_letter_code
_entity_poly.pdbx_strand_id
1 'polypeptide(L)'
;NYAHRHLSHLYPLFPGREITEKDERLFTACKKAIDLRRSLGLKEQTGWSFAHLANLYASAGESEKAEECLKLLIRFCVGENLFTYHNDYLNQGVTLKFLWAKNAPFQVDANMGFTAAVQNMLVKSTETELKIFAATPRGWGNIRVGYCLTRCGVKVRLTRLNGDVKVLI
;
A
#
# COMPACT_ATOMS: atom_id res chain seq x y z
N ASN A 1 7.03 19.61 7.77
CA ASN A 1 7.19 18.52 8.72
C ASN A 1 7.27 17.18 7.99
N TYR A 2 8.46 16.60 7.94
CA TYR A 2 8.68 15.30 7.26
C TYR A 2 8.12 14.10 8.03
N ALA A 3 7.85 14.22 9.32
CA ALA A 3 7.26 13.14 10.12
C ALA A 3 5.71 13.09 10.01
N HIS A 4 5.09 14.07 9.35
CA HIS A 4 3.63 14.15 9.26
C HIS A 4 3.02 12.90 8.62
N ARG A 5 1.90 12.42 9.17
CA ARG A 5 1.20 11.19 8.74
C ARG A 5 0.67 11.20 7.30
N HIS A 6 0.47 12.37 6.70
CA HIS A 6 -0.04 12.49 5.32
C HIS A 6 1.10 12.73 4.31
N LEU A 7 0.99 12.08 3.15
CA LEU A 7 1.92 12.19 2.03
C LEU A 7 1.22 12.76 0.77
N SER A 8 0.37 13.77 0.95
CA SER A 8 -0.46 14.34 -0.12
C SER A 8 0.34 14.85 -1.32
N HIS A 9 1.60 15.27 -1.12
CA HIS A 9 2.51 15.69 -2.18
C HIS A 9 2.92 14.54 -3.12
N LEU A 10 2.65 13.28 -2.75
CA LEU A 10 2.89 12.09 -3.56
C LEU A 10 1.61 11.60 -4.28
N TYR A 11 0.53 12.40 -4.25
CA TYR A 11 -0.69 12.12 -5.00
C TYR A 11 -0.43 11.79 -6.49
N PRO A 12 0.48 12.51 -7.19
CA PRO A 12 0.77 12.20 -8.59
C PRO A 12 1.35 10.80 -8.84
N LEU A 13 1.99 10.18 -7.82
CA LEU A 13 2.43 8.79 -7.90
C LEU A 13 1.28 7.82 -7.61
N PHE A 14 0.53 8.08 -6.52
CA PHE A 14 -0.66 7.33 -6.12
C PHE A 14 -1.60 8.24 -5.30
N PRO A 15 -2.90 8.26 -5.63
CA PRO A 15 -3.63 7.49 -6.65
C PRO A 15 -3.63 8.11 -8.06
N GLY A 16 -3.08 9.29 -8.27
CA GLY A 16 -3.12 10.04 -9.54
C GLY A 16 -2.51 9.28 -10.72
N ARG A 17 -1.35 8.63 -10.50
CA ARG A 17 -0.59 7.90 -11.54
C ARG A 17 -0.11 8.78 -12.70
N GLU A 18 0.07 10.06 -12.44
CA GLU A 18 0.65 11.02 -13.37
C GLU A 18 2.16 10.83 -13.51
N ILE A 19 2.81 10.43 -12.38
CA ILE A 19 4.23 10.07 -12.34
C ILE A 19 4.35 8.56 -12.47
N THR A 20 5.08 8.11 -13.48
CA THR A 20 5.35 6.69 -13.77
C THR A 20 6.84 6.45 -13.95
N GLU A 21 7.24 5.20 -14.14
CA GLU A 21 8.64 4.84 -14.44
C GLU A 21 9.17 5.53 -15.72
N LYS A 22 8.29 6.05 -16.59
CA LYS A 22 8.66 6.79 -17.81
C LYS A 22 9.24 8.18 -17.49
N ASP A 23 8.86 8.76 -16.34
CA ASP A 23 9.48 9.99 -15.83
C ASP A 23 10.51 9.63 -14.76
N GLU A 24 11.67 9.15 -15.19
CA GLU A 24 12.72 8.64 -14.32
C GLU A 24 13.11 9.61 -13.20
N ARG A 25 13.21 10.92 -13.51
CA ARG A 25 13.62 11.94 -12.53
C ARG A 25 12.60 12.11 -11.42
N LEU A 26 11.32 12.29 -11.77
CA LEU A 26 10.24 12.48 -10.79
C LEU A 26 9.93 11.17 -10.05
N PHE A 27 9.97 10.04 -10.74
CA PHE A 27 9.78 8.73 -10.14
C PHE A 27 10.84 8.43 -9.08
N THR A 28 12.12 8.68 -9.40
CA THR A 28 13.22 8.55 -8.44
C THR A 28 13.07 9.51 -7.26
N ALA A 29 12.64 10.75 -7.50
CA ALA A 29 12.38 11.72 -6.43
C ALA A 29 11.24 11.26 -5.51
N CYS A 30 10.17 10.67 -6.05
CA CYS A 30 9.08 10.07 -5.25
C CYS A 30 9.61 8.94 -4.35
N LYS A 31 10.40 8.03 -4.88
CA LYS A 31 11.00 6.92 -4.10
C LYS A 31 11.84 7.46 -2.95
N LYS A 32 12.71 8.43 -3.20
CA LYS A 32 13.52 9.09 -2.16
C LYS A 32 12.65 9.78 -1.12
N ALA A 33 11.56 10.45 -1.52
CA ALA A 33 10.65 11.12 -0.61
C ALA A 33 9.91 10.13 0.32
N ILE A 34 9.49 8.98 -0.19
CA ILE A 34 8.85 7.93 0.61
C ILE A 34 9.87 7.36 1.63
N ASP A 35 11.06 7.01 1.19
CA ASP A 35 12.10 6.43 2.03
C ASP A 35 12.55 7.41 3.13
N LEU A 36 12.72 8.70 2.79
CA LEU A 36 13.03 9.75 3.76
C LEU A 36 11.95 9.86 4.85
N ARG A 37 10.67 9.85 4.45
CA ARG A 37 9.54 9.86 5.41
C ARG A 37 9.61 8.70 6.37
N ARG A 38 9.88 7.52 5.86
CA ARG A 38 9.94 6.31 6.65
C ARG A 38 11.15 6.28 7.60
N SER A 39 12.29 6.82 7.18
CA SER A 39 13.52 6.89 8.00
C SER A 39 13.37 7.77 9.26
N LEU A 40 12.38 8.66 9.30
CA LEU A 40 12.08 9.53 10.45
C LEU A 40 11.27 8.81 11.55
N GLY A 41 10.93 7.55 11.35
CA GLY A 41 10.22 6.72 12.30
C GLY A 41 8.71 6.69 12.13
N LEU A 42 8.04 5.94 12.99
CA LEU A 42 6.63 5.57 12.85
C LEU A 42 5.71 6.30 13.83
N LYS A 43 6.24 7.12 14.73
CA LYS A 43 5.47 7.70 15.85
C LYS A 43 4.22 8.48 15.40
N GLU A 44 4.31 9.27 14.34
CA GLU A 44 3.19 10.06 13.83
C GLU A 44 2.33 9.32 12.80
N GLN A 45 2.67 8.08 12.48
CA GLN A 45 1.93 7.29 11.50
C GLN A 45 0.60 6.77 12.07
N THR A 46 -0.34 6.50 11.18
CA THR A 46 -1.67 6.00 11.51
C THR A 46 -1.98 4.78 10.66
N GLY A 47 -3.11 4.12 10.91
CA GLY A 47 -3.57 3.02 10.07
C GLY A 47 -3.61 3.42 8.59
N TRP A 48 -4.21 4.58 8.29
CA TRP A 48 -4.21 5.13 6.93
C TRP A 48 -2.80 5.36 6.38
N SER A 49 -1.87 5.85 7.21
CA SER A 49 -0.50 6.11 6.75
C SER A 49 0.18 4.83 6.25
N PHE A 50 0.04 3.72 6.98
CA PHE A 50 0.60 2.43 6.57
C PHE A 50 -0.05 1.92 5.28
N ALA A 51 -1.37 2.02 5.15
CA ALA A 51 -2.09 1.66 3.93
C ALA A 51 -1.66 2.52 2.74
N HIS A 52 -1.51 3.84 2.95
CA HIS A 52 -1.07 4.77 1.90
C HIS A 52 0.40 4.51 1.49
N LEU A 53 1.30 4.31 2.47
CA LEU A 53 2.69 3.94 2.21
C LEU A 53 2.78 2.63 1.41
N ALA A 54 1.97 1.61 1.75
CA ALA A 54 1.93 0.37 1.00
C ALA A 54 1.55 0.59 -0.47
N ASN A 55 0.54 1.43 -0.73
CA ASN A 55 0.15 1.81 -2.08
C ASN A 55 1.23 2.58 -2.84
N LEU A 56 1.91 3.52 -2.16
CA LEU A 56 3.01 4.28 -2.74
C LEU A 56 4.18 3.37 -3.10
N TYR A 57 4.59 2.48 -2.20
CA TYR A 57 5.64 1.50 -2.47
C TYR A 57 5.26 0.52 -3.57
N ALA A 58 4.02 0.01 -3.59
CA ALA A 58 3.51 -0.82 -4.68
C ALA A 58 3.56 -0.08 -6.02
N SER A 59 3.17 1.20 -6.05
CA SER A 59 3.25 2.04 -7.25
C SER A 59 4.69 2.28 -7.69
N ALA A 60 5.63 2.33 -6.75
CA ALA A 60 7.06 2.48 -6.98
C ALA A 60 7.78 1.16 -7.33
N GLY A 61 7.09 0.00 -7.33
CA GLY A 61 7.67 -1.32 -7.60
C GLY A 61 8.47 -1.91 -6.43
N GLU A 62 8.36 -1.33 -5.22
CA GLU A 62 9.09 -1.74 -4.02
C GLU A 62 8.27 -2.75 -3.20
N SER A 63 8.19 -3.99 -3.70
CA SER A 63 7.29 -5.04 -3.21
C SER A 63 7.46 -5.39 -1.73
N GLU A 64 8.69 -5.58 -1.27
CA GLU A 64 8.99 -5.95 0.11
C GLU A 64 8.66 -4.83 1.09
N LYS A 65 8.93 -3.56 0.70
CA LYS A 65 8.55 -2.40 1.50
C LYS A 65 7.04 -2.20 1.58
N ALA A 66 6.32 -2.48 0.48
CA ALA A 66 4.87 -2.44 0.46
C ALA A 66 4.28 -3.50 1.41
N GLU A 67 4.78 -4.73 1.35
CA GLU A 67 4.36 -5.81 2.26
C GLU A 67 4.66 -5.47 3.72
N GLU A 68 5.82 -4.90 4.02
CA GLU A 68 6.17 -4.49 5.37
C GLU A 68 5.19 -3.46 5.93
N CYS A 69 4.78 -2.47 5.12
CA CYS A 69 3.75 -1.51 5.52
C CYS A 69 2.41 -2.19 5.81
N LEU A 70 1.99 -3.18 5.01
CA LEU A 70 0.79 -3.96 5.29
C LEU A 70 0.91 -4.79 6.57
N LYS A 71 2.07 -5.39 6.84
CA LYS A 71 2.33 -6.12 8.08
C LYS A 71 2.27 -5.20 9.31
N LEU A 72 2.81 -3.98 9.20
CA LEU A 72 2.70 -2.97 10.26
C LEU A 72 1.25 -2.57 10.51
N LEU A 73 0.46 -2.33 9.44
CA LEU A 73 -0.96 -2.04 9.54
C LEU A 73 -1.71 -3.15 10.28
N ILE A 74 -1.55 -4.40 9.83
CA ILE A 74 -2.23 -5.56 10.42
C ILE A 74 -1.85 -5.71 11.90
N ARG A 75 -0.58 -5.63 12.20
CA ARG A 75 -0.08 -5.90 13.56
C ARG A 75 -0.49 -4.85 14.57
N PHE A 76 -0.55 -3.57 14.18
CA PHE A 76 -0.68 -2.48 15.14
C PHE A 76 -1.99 -1.71 15.05
N CYS A 77 -2.66 -1.74 13.91
CA CYS A 77 -3.84 -0.93 13.65
C CYS A 77 -5.09 -1.72 13.22
N VAL A 78 -5.06 -3.06 13.24
CA VAL A 78 -6.23 -3.90 12.92
C VAL A 78 -6.69 -4.65 14.15
N GLY A 79 -7.96 -4.51 14.50
CA GLY A 79 -8.59 -5.23 15.60
C GLY A 79 -9.02 -6.65 15.24
N GLU A 80 -9.45 -7.43 16.24
CA GLU A 80 -9.93 -8.81 16.06
C GLU A 80 -11.14 -8.91 15.13
N ASN A 81 -11.94 -7.85 15.04
CA ASN A 81 -13.09 -7.72 14.13
C ASN A 81 -12.68 -7.27 12.71
N LEU A 82 -11.39 -7.21 12.41
CA LEU A 82 -10.78 -6.74 11.17
C LEU A 82 -11.01 -5.25 10.86
N PHE A 83 -11.51 -4.46 11.81
CA PHE A 83 -11.57 -3.02 11.66
C PHE A 83 -10.20 -2.39 11.86
N THR A 84 -9.90 -1.38 11.06
CA THR A 84 -8.69 -0.59 11.21
C THR A 84 -8.91 0.58 12.17
N TYR A 85 -7.85 0.90 12.91
CA TYR A 85 -7.84 2.00 13.87
C TYR A 85 -6.81 3.05 13.46
N HIS A 86 -7.05 4.27 13.95
CA HIS A 86 -6.19 5.42 13.63
C HIS A 86 -4.76 5.21 14.12
N ASN A 87 -4.59 4.59 15.30
CA ASN A 87 -3.29 4.39 15.93
C ASN A 87 -3.08 2.92 16.32
N ASP A 88 -1.88 2.63 16.84
CA ASP A 88 -1.58 1.44 17.60
C ASP A 88 -2.56 1.33 18.79
N TYR A 89 -3.68 0.63 18.58
CA TYR A 89 -4.80 0.59 19.53
C TYR A 89 -4.50 -0.21 20.79
N LEU A 90 -3.53 -1.12 20.74
CA LEU A 90 -3.04 -1.87 21.91
C LEU A 90 -1.90 -1.17 22.64
N ASN A 91 -1.50 0.02 22.17
CA ASN A 91 -0.42 0.81 22.76
C ASN A 91 0.92 0.03 22.88
N GLN A 92 1.31 -0.65 21.80
CA GLN A 92 2.54 -1.45 21.71
C GLN A 92 3.80 -0.60 21.50
N GLY A 93 3.65 0.74 21.41
CA GLY A 93 4.75 1.69 21.33
C GLY A 93 5.19 2.04 19.91
N VAL A 94 4.43 1.68 18.88
CA VAL A 94 4.77 1.93 17.48
C VAL A 94 4.36 3.33 17.02
N THR A 95 3.15 3.76 17.38
CA THR A 95 2.67 5.10 17.06
C THR A 95 2.34 5.88 18.32
N LEU A 96 2.22 7.21 18.20
CA LEU A 96 1.81 8.05 19.33
C LEU A 96 0.42 7.64 19.81
N LYS A 97 0.27 7.58 21.15
CA LYS A 97 -1.03 7.36 21.77
C LYS A 97 -1.94 8.54 21.48
N PHE A 98 -3.20 8.24 21.13
CA PHE A 98 -4.20 9.27 20.96
C PHE A 98 -4.59 9.86 22.31
N LEU A 99 -4.15 11.09 22.58
CA LEU A 99 -4.25 11.72 23.91
C LEU A 99 -5.70 12.03 24.33
N TRP A 100 -6.62 12.16 23.35
CA TRP A 100 -7.98 12.66 23.56
C TRP A 100 -9.03 11.57 23.69
N ALA A 101 -8.67 10.30 23.45
CA ALA A 101 -9.61 9.18 23.52
C ALA A 101 -9.00 8.02 24.31
N LYS A 102 -9.83 7.32 25.09
CA LYS A 102 -9.42 6.09 25.78
C LYS A 102 -8.95 5.02 24.79
N ASN A 103 -9.57 4.99 23.59
CA ASN A 103 -9.27 4.05 22.52
C ASN A 103 -8.98 4.80 21.24
N ALA A 104 -8.14 4.24 20.37
CA ALA A 104 -7.91 4.77 19.04
C ALA A 104 -9.21 4.77 18.24
N PRO A 105 -9.57 5.86 17.53
CA PRO A 105 -10.78 5.89 16.73
C PRO A 105 -10.70 4.93 15.55
N PHE A 106 -11.84 4.40 15.16
CA PHE A 106 -12.00 3.59 13.94
C PHE A 106 -11.67 4.40 12.69
N GLN A 107 -10.99 3.77 11.74
CA GLN A 107 -10.48 4.42 10.54
C GLN A 107 -10.71 3.55 9.30
N VAL A 108 -11.93 3.61 8.72
CA VAL A 108 -12.36 2.76 7.59
C VAL A 108 -11.53 2.96 6.31
N ASP A 109 -10.95 4.14 6.10
CA ASP A 109 -10.07 4.42 4.96
C ASP A 109 -8.86 3.48 4.90
N ALA A 110 -8.32 3.08 6.05
CA ALA A 110 -7.22 2.12 6.09
C ALA A 110 -7.66 0.70 5.69
N ASN A 111 -8.90 0.28 5.97
CA ASN A 111 -9.46 -0.97 5.45
C ASN A 111 -9.48 -0.97 3.91
N MET A 112 -10.02 0.12 3.33
CA MET A 112 -10.08 0.27 1.87
C MET A 112 -8.69 0.41 1.27
N GLY A 113 -7.81 1.15 1.94
CA GLY A 113 -6.41 1.34 1.53
C GLY A 113 -5.60 0.05 1.55
N PHE A 114 -5.86 -0.85 2.50
CA PHE A 114 -5.26 -2.20 2.54
C PHE A 114 -5.62 -2.99 1.28
N THR A 115 -6.91 -3.08 0.99
CA THR A 115 -7.41 -3.80 -0.19
C THR A 115 -6.85 -3.22 -1.48
N ALA A 116 -6.83 -1.88 -1.60
CA ALA A 116 -6.25 -1.19 -2.75
C ALA A 116 -4.75 -1.48 -2.90
N ALA A 117 -3.99 -1.54 -1.80
CA ALA A 117 -2.56 -1.85 -1.84
C ALA A 117 -2.30 -3.28 -2.34
N VAL A 118 -3.02 -4.28 -1.82
CA VAL A 118 -2.91 -5.66 -2.29
C VAL A 118 -3.24 -5.74 -3.78
N GLN A 119 -4.33 -5.09 -4.21
CA GLN A 119 -4.69 -5.05 -5.64
C GLN A 119 -3.61 -4.38 -6.49
N ASN A 120 -3.04 -3.26 -6.03
CA ASN A 120 -1.98 -2.53 -6.73
C ASN A 120 -0.67 -3.34 -6.82
N MET A 121 -0.37 -4.17 -5.82
CA MET A 121 0.76 -5.11 -5.84
C MET A 121 0.55 -6.23 -6.86
N LEU A 122 -0.68 -6.70 -7.03
CA LEU A 122 -1.03 -7.77 -7.96
C LEU A 122 -1.21 -7.25 -9.39
N VAL A 123 -1.92 -6.14 -9.57
CA VAL A 123 -2.31 -5.60 -10.87
C VAL A 123 -2.14 -4.09 -10.88
N LYS A 124 -1.20 -3.62 -11.67
CA LYS A 124 -1.03 -2.19 -11.96
C LYS A 124 -1.50 -1.94 -13.38
N SER A 125 -2.52 -1.12 -13.55
CA SER A 125 -3.08 -0.81 -14.87
C SER A 125 -3.24 0.70 -15.07
N THR A 126 -3.00 1.14 -16.29
CA THR A 126 -3.38 2.45 -16.83
C THR A 126 -4.48 2.22 -17.89
N GLU A 127 -4.83 3.24 -18.62
CA GLU A 127 -5.76 3.09 -19.76
C GLU A 127 -5.20 2.21 -20.89
N THR A 128 -3.88 2.16 -21.03
CA THR A 128 -3.19 1.50 -22.14
C THR A 128 -2.22 0.39 -21.74
N GLU A 129 -1.91 0.28 -20.45
CA GLU A 129 -0.91 -0.69 -19.97
C GLU A 129 -1.49 -1.53 -18.83
N LEU A 130 -1.12 -2.80 -18.82
CA LEU A 130 -1.43 -3.76 -17.78
C LEU A 130 -0.14 -4.46 -17.33
N LYS A 131 0.23 -4.27 -16.08
CA LYS A 131 1.34 -5.00 -15.44
C LYS A 131 0.75 -5.94 -14.39
N ILE A 132 1.00 -7.21 -14.54
CA ILE A 132 0.57 -8.25 -13.60
C ILE A 132 1.70 -8.60 -12.64
N PHE A 133 1.37 -8.89 -11.39
CA PHE A 133 2.34 -9.16 -10.32
C PHE A 133 3.42 -8.07 -10.19
N ALA A 134 3.02 -6.81 -10.44
CA ALA A 134 3.92 -5.67 -10.61
C ALA A 134 4.76 -5.35 -9.37
N ALA A 135 4.25 -5.64 -8.19
CA ALA A 135 4.92 -5.41 -6.91
C ALA A 135 4.61 -6.53 -5.90
N THR A 136 4.58 -7.79 -6.35
CA THR A 136 4.37 -8.92 -5.45
C THR A 136 5.69 -9.36 -4.80
N PRO A 137 5.74 -9.47 -3.47
CA PRO A 137 6.92 -9.95 -2.76
C PRO A 137 7.32 -11.36 -3.20
N ARG A 138 8.63 -11.65 -3.14
CA ARG A 138 9.15 -12.98 -3.49
C ARG A 138 8.56 -14.09 -2.62
N GLY A 139 8.26 -13.78 -1.36
CA GLY A 139 7.70 -14.73 -0.40
C GLY A 139 6.25 -15.14 -0.64
N TRP A 140 5.51 -14.46 -1.54
CA TRP A 140 4.11 -14.78 -1.78
C TRP A 140 3.88 -16.07 -2.60
N GLY A 141 4.90 -16.71 -3.12
CA GLY A 141 4.83 -18.03 -3.75
C GLY A 141 3.69 -18.17 -4.77
N ASN A 142 2.80 -19.14 -4.53
CA ASN A 142 1.65 -19.41 -5.39
C ASN A 142 0.50 -18.42 -5.11
N ILE A 143 -0.04 -17.81 -6.17
CA ILE A 143 -1.09 -16.81 -6.09
C ILE A 143 -2.23 -17.18 -7.03
N ARG A 144 -3.46 -17.05 -6.55
CA ARG A 144 -4.68 -17.11 -7.38
C ARG A 144 -5.53 -15.88 -7.09
N VAL A 145 -5.87 -15.14 -8.13
CA VAL A 145 -6.77 -13.98 -8.07
C VAL A 145 -8.01 -14.31 -8.91
N GLY A 146 -9.18 -14.28 -8.29
CA GLY A 146 -10.43 -14.63 -8.96
C GLY A 146 -10.72 -13.69 -10.13
N TYR A 147 -10.94 -12.41 -9.81
CA TYR A 147 -11.11 -11.36 -10.83
C TYR A 147 -10.63 -10.02 -10.26
N CYS A 148 -9.86 -9.29 -11.09
CA CYS A 148 -9.56 -7.87 -10.88
C CYS A 148 -10.14 -7.09 -12.06
N LEU A 149 -10.87 -6.02 -11.79
CA LEU A 149 -11.23 -5.03 -12.78
C LEU A 149 -10.06 -4.05 -12.94
N THR A 150 -9.59 -3.92 -14.16
CA THR A 150 -8.50 -3.00 -14.53
C THR A 150 -9.02 -1.62 -14.92
N ARG A 151 -8.17 -0.61 -14.97
CA ARG A 151 -8.56 0.73 -15.41
C ARG A 151 -8.95 0.79 -16.90
N CYS A 152 -8.42 -0.10 -17.73
CA CYS A 152 -8.85 -0.24 -19.12
C CYS A 152 -10.19 -0.97 -19.29
N GLY A 153 -10.92 -1.23 -18.20
CA GLY A 153 -12.23 -1.86 -18.22
C GLY A 153 -12.21 -3.38 -18.39
N VAL A 154 -11.05 -3.99 -18.47
CA VAL A 154 -10.89 -5.44 -18.68
C VAL A 154 -10.91 -6.15 -17.32
N LYS A 155 -11.63 -7.27 -17.23
CA LYS A 155 -11.57 -8.18 -16.07
C LYS A 155 -10.47 -9.21 -16.31
N VAL A 156 -9.54 -9.34 -15.36
CA VAL A 156 -8.46 -10.30 -15.46
C VAL A 156 -8.52 -11.30 -14.31
N ARG A 157 -8.30 -12.57 -14.62
CA ARG A 157 -8.02 -13.62 -13.65
C ARG A 157 -6.55 -13.97 -13.73
N LEU A 158 -5.88 -14.00 -12.59
CA LEU A 158 -4.44 -14.24 -12.52
C LEU A 158 -4.14 -15.49 -11.71
N THR A 159 -3.20 -16.26 -12.18
CA THR A 159 -2.66 -17.40 -11.44
C THR A 159 -1.16 -17.42 -11.61
N ARG A 160 -0.44 -17.59 -10.52
CA ARG A 160 0.99 -17.91 -10.49
C ARG A 160 1.16 -19.17 -9.66
N LEU A 161 1.63 -20.26 -10.28
CA LEU A 161 1.86 -21.56 -9.63
C LEU A 161 3.25 -22.06 -10.03
N ASN A 162 4.11 -22.31 -9.05
CA ASN A 162 5.46 -22.82 -9.25
C ASN A 162 6.29 -22.01 -10.28
N GLY A 163 6.04 -20.71 -10.36
CA GLY A 163 6.66 -19.79 -11.31
C GLY A 163 5.89 -19.60 -12.62
N ASP A 164 5.00 -20.50 -12.99
CA ASP A 164 4.17 -20.37 -14.18
C ASP A 164 3.06 -19.35 -13.97
N VAL A 165 2.92 -18.44 -14.92
CA VAL A 165 1.90 -17.37 -14.89
C VAL A 165 0.84 -17.62 -15.96
N LYS A 166 -0.43 -17.61 -15.55
CA LYS A 166 -1.58 -17.67 -16.45
C LYS A 166 -2.46 -16.43 -16.23
N VAL A 167 -2.84 -15.80 -17.32
CA VAL A 167 -3.77 -14.66 -17.37
C VAL A 167 -4.95 -15.04 -18.22
N LEU A 168 -6.16 -14.87 -17.70
CA LEU A 168 -7.41 -14.96 -18.46
C LEU A 168 -8.05 -13.59 -18.45
N ILE A 169 -8.47 -13.15 -19.61
CA ILE A 169 -9.13 -11.87 -19.87
C ILE A 169 -10.59 -12.13 -20.20
#